data_0fe7577009eabc63f2808c4e79ac6582
#
_entry.id   0fe7577009eabc63f2808c4e79ac6582
#
_cell.length_a   1.000
_cell.length_b   1.000
_cell.length_c   1.000
_cell.angle_alpha   90.00
_cell.angle_beta   90.00
_cell.angle_gamma   90.00
#
_symmetry.space_group_name_H-M   'P 1'
#
loop_
_entity.id
_entity.type
_entity.pdbx_description
1 polymer ?
#
loop_
_entity_poly.entity_id
_entity_poly.type
_entity_poly.pdbx_seq_one_letter_code
_entity_poly.pdbx_strand_id
1 'polypeptide(L)'
;AALGYTDIAVASSPQMRRRKSALHLGLYSIVLLALALLSVHYKWLQAVAAMVSFLGHEMLIQIDSRQELEGLPRYVPPAKGLMVLDTVVDTPAQKAGIKSGDILLKLHNLTIDTKEQLAEAIYFAPPVFIMEILRDDRRIEKKVKFTQNHKMLGVILVPEGNELYYVQLAEDKFWLWEKAKGIWGKK
;
A
#
# COMPACT_ATOMS: atom_id res chain seq x y z
N ALA A 1 -2.83 7.56 -24.93
CA ALA A 1 -3.13 7.86 -23.52
C ALA A 1 -3.27 6.54 -22.78
N ALA A 2 -2.41 6.25 -21.83
CA ALA A 2 -2.55 5.11 -20.95
C ALA A 2 -3.44 5.56 -19.78
N LEU A 3 -4.67 5.08 -19.73
CA LEU A 3 -5.52 5.20 -18.55
C LEU A 3 -5.09 4.12 -17.56
N GLY A 4 -4.26 4.51 -16.59
CA GLY A 4 -3.84 3.63 -15.50
C GLY A 4 -4.70 3.90 -14.26
N TYR A 5 -5.33 2.86 -13.73
CA TYR A 5 -5.90 2.90 -12.39
C TYR A 5 -4.76 2.71 -11.39
N THR A 6 -4.44 3.75 -10.63
CA THR A 6 -3.47 3.71 -9.52
C THR A 6 -4.23 3.69 -8.21
N ASP A 7 -4.03 2.64 -7.43
CA ASP A 7 -4.61 2.50 -6.09
C ASP A 7 -3.49 2.57 -5.04
N ILE A 8 -3.68 3.38 -4.01
CA ILE A 8 -2.69 3.60 -2.95
C ILE A 8 -3.16 2.85 -1.71
N ALA A 9 -2.30 1.97 -1.21
CA ALA A 9 -2.54 1.22 0.03
C ALA A 9 -1.76 1.87 1.18
N VAL A 10 -2.45 2.52 2.10
CA VAL A 10 -1.89 3.16 3.30
C VAL A 10 -2.27 2.39 4.55
N ALA A 11 -3.55 2.08 4.72
CA ALA A 11 -4.10 1.38 5.88
C ALA A 11 -4.18 -0.13 5.68
N SER A 12 -4.19 -0.61 4.44
CA SER A 12 -4.30 -2.03 4.11
C SER A 12 -3.03 -2.61 3.49
N SER A 13 -2.88 -3.94 3.53
CA SER A 13 -1.82 -4.56 2.71
C SER A 13 -2.16 -4.45 1.22
N PRO A 14 -1.16 -4.29 0.32
CA PRO A 14 -1.39 -4.15 -1.12
C PRO A 14 -2.22 -5.30 -1.71
N GLN A 15 -2.05 -6.51 -1.20
CA GLN A 15 -2.81 -7.69 -1.65
C GLN A 15 -4.29 -7.63 -1.24
N MET A 16 -4.58 -7.23 -0.01
CA MET A 16 -5.97 -7.06 0.46
C MET A 16 -6.65 -5.92 -0.29
N ARG A 17 -5.95 -4.81 -0.48
CA ARG A 17 -6.47 -3.67 -1.22
C ARG A 17 -6.86 -4.07 -2.65
N ARG A 18 -5.93 -4.69 -3.37
CA ARG A 18 -6.19 -5.18 -4.74
C ARG A 18 -7.42 -6.09 -4.83
N ARG A 19 -7.62 -6.98 -3.84
CA ARG A 19 -8.79 -7.87 -3.83
C ARG A 19 -10.09 -7.11 -3.60
N LYS A 20 -10.11 -6.14 -2.68
CA LYS A 20 -11.29 -5.32 -2.42
C LYS A 20 -11.66 -4.47 -3.64
N SER A 21 -10.70 -3.73 -4.20
CA SER A 21 -10.93 -2.91 -5.39
C SER A 21 -11.38 -3.74 -6.59
N ALA A 22 -10.78 -4.93 -6.80
CA ALA A 22 -11.22 -5.84 -7.86
C ALA A 22 -12.65 -6.34 -7.65
N LEU A 23 -13.05 -6.61 -6.41
CA LEU A 23 -14.41 -7.06 -6.10
C LEU A 23 -15.44 -5.94 -6.29
N HIS A 24 -15.13 -4.72 -5.84
CA HIS A 24 -16.00 -3.54 -6.02
C HIS A 24 -16.18 -3.22 -7.52
N LEU A 25 -15.08 -3.21 -8.28
CA LEU A 25 -15.14 -2.99 -9.73
C LEU A 25 -15.89 -4.10 -10.46
N GLY A 26 -15.69 -5.37 -10.05
CA GLY A 26 -16.41 -6.51 -10.61
C GLY A 26 -17.91 -6.42 -10.37
N LEU A 27 -18.34 -6.11 -9.13
CA LEU A 27 -19.74 -5.93 -8.80
C LEU A 27 -20.36 -4.77 -9.56
N TYR A 28 -19.66 -3.64 -9.62
CA TYR A 28 -20.08 -2.47 -10.39
C TYR A 28 -20.24 -2.79 -11.88
N SER A 29 -19.33 -3.56 -12.47
CA SER A 29 -19.40 -3.99 -13.87
C SER A 29 -20.63 -4.86 -14.15
N ILE A 30 -21.01 -5.74 -13.20
CA ILE A 30 -22.21 -6.57 -13.30
C ILE A 30 -23.47 -5.69 -13.27
N VAL A 31 -23.51 -4.68 -12.40
CA VAL A 31 -24.63 -3.73 -12.34
C VAL A 31 -24.77 -2.96 -13.65
N LEU A 32 -23.66 -2.46 -14.20
CA LEU A 32 -23.68 -1.76 -15.49
C LEU A 32 -24.13 -2.67 -16.64
N LEU A 33 -23.66 -3.92 -16.65
CA LEU A 33 -24.10 -4.89 -17.65
C LEU A 33 -25.60 -5.16 -17.59
N ALA A 34 -26.14 -5.34 -16.37
CA ALA A 34 -27.57 -5.52 -16.17
C ALA A 34 -28.37 -4.31 -16.66
N LEU A 35 -27.94 -3.09 -16.31
CA LEU A 35 -28.55 -1.85 -16.80
C LEU A 35 -28.47 -1.74 -18.32
N ALA A 36 -27.36 -2.08 -18.92
CA ALA A 36 -27.18 -2.07 -20.37
C ALA A 36 -28.16 -3.03 -21.07
N LEU A 37 -28.31 -4.26 -20.57
CA LEU A 37 -29.23 -5.25 -21.12
C LEU A 37 -30.69 -4.80 -20.97
N LEU A 38 -31.07 -4.25 -19.81
CA LEU A 38 -32.44 -3.74 -19.57
C LEU A 38 -32.74 -2.50 -20.45
N SER A 39 -31.74 -1.69 -20.75
CA SER A 39 -31.90 -0.49 -21.57
C SER A 39 -32.30 -0.78 -23.03
N VAL A 40 -32.09 -2.00 -23.50
CA VAL A 40 -32.58 -2.45 -24.81
C VAL A 40 -34.12 -2.44 -24.85
N HIS A 41 -34.78 -2.79 -23.74
CA HIS A 41 -36.22 -2.86 -23.64
C HIS A 41 -36.86 -1.53 -23.21
N TYR A 42 -36.15 -0.75 -22.38
CA TYR A 42 -36.68 0.51 -21.80
C TYR A 42 -35.73 1.67 -22.12
N LYS A 43 -36.06 2.47 -23.12
CA LYS A 43 -35.24 3.59 -23.62
C LYS A 43 -34.82 4.60 -22.54
N TRP A 44 -35.68 4.88 -21.55
CA TRP A 44 -35.33 5.78 -20.46
C TRP A 44 -34.18 5.28 -19.58
N LEU A 45 -33.99 3.96 -19.49
CA LEU A 45 -32.88 3.36 -18.77
C LEU A 45 -31.49 3.65 -19.41
N GLN A 46 -31.45 4.08 -20.68
CA GLN A 46 -30.19 4.49 -21.33
C GLN A 46 -29.61 5.72 -20.66
N ALA A 47 -30.42 6.69 -20.30
CA ALA A 47 -30.00 7.89 -19.57
C ALA A 47 -29.52 7.52 -18.15
N VAL A 48 -30.24 6.63 -17.47
CA VAL A 48 -29.83 6.13 -16.14
C VAL A 48 -28.53 5.38 -16.20
N ALA A 49 -28.36 4.48 -17.17
CA ALA A 49 -27.13 3.72 -17.35
C ALA A 49 -25.93 4.65 -17.62
N ALA A 50 -26.12 5.69 -18.43
CA ALA A 50 -25.08 6.69 -18.71
C ALA A 50 -24.71 7.49 -17.44
N MET A 51 -25.69 7.92 -16.66
CA MET A 51 -25.44 8.61 -15.39
C MET A 51 -24.74 7.71 -14.38
N VAL A 52 -25.22 6.48 -14.21
CA VAL A 52 -24.61 5.50 -13.30
C VAL A 52 -23.19 5.17 -13.74
N SER A 53 -22.93 5.05 -15.04
CA SER A 53 -21.60 4.78 -15.56
C SER A 53 -20.59 5.89 -15.20
N PHE A 54 -20.99 7.14 -15.31
CA PHE A 54 -20.11 8.26 -15.01
C PHE A 54 -19.97 8.52 -13.49
N LEU A 55 -21.09 8.69 -12.80
CA LEU A 55 -21.12 9.04 -11.37
C LEU A 55 -20.71 7.86 -10.48
N GLY A 56 -21.10 6.65 -10.84
CA GLY A 56 -20.82 5.46 -10.05
C GLY A 56 -19.34 5.12 -10.04
N HIS A 57 -18.64 5.29 -11.15
CA HIS A 57 -17.20 5.08 -11.22
C HIS A 57 -16.44 6.08 -10.32
N GLU A 58 -16.79 7.36 -10.42
CA GLU A 58 -16.19 8.40 -9.58
C GLU A 58 -16.48 8.18 -8.09
N MET A 59 -17.72 7.83 -7.76
CA MET A 59 -18.12 7.53 -6.38
C MET A 59 -17.39 6.33 -5.82
N LEU A 60 -17.15 5.29 -6.62
CA LEU A 60 -16.40 4.11 -6.22
C LEU A 60 -14.94 4.46 -5.86
N ILE A 61 -14.28 5.24 -6.71
CA ILE A 61 -12.91 5.72 -6.47
C ILE A 61 -12.85 6.53 -5.17
N GLN A 62 -13.82 7.44 -4.95
CA GLN A 62 -13.84 8.26 -3.74
C GLN A 62 -14.07 7.45 -2.47
N ILE A 63 -14.99 6.48 -2.49
CA ILE A 63 -15.22 5.60 -1.34
C ILE A 63 -13.97 4.79 -1.01
N ASP A 64 -13.38 4.19 -2.02
CA ASP A 64 -12.18 3.38 -1.86
C ASP A 64 -10.99 4.21 -1.36
N SER A 65 -10.80 5.42 -1.87
CA SER A 65 -9.72 6.31 -1.44
C SER A 65 -9.92 6.82 0.00
N ARG A 66 -11.15 7.20 0.37
CA ARG A 66 -11.45 7.65 1.73
C ARG A 66 -11.18 6.57 2.78
N GLN A 67 -11.57 5.34 2.53
CA GLN A 67 -11.34 4.23 3.45
C GLN A 67 -9.84 4.00 3.73
N GLU A 68 -8.97 4.25 2.75
CA GLU A 68 -7.53 4.13 2.94
C GLU A 68 -6.89 5.36 3.60
N LEU A 69 -7.37 6.56 3.29
CA LEU A 69 -6.82 7.80 3.84
C LEU A 69 -7.25 8.06 5.29
N GLU A 70 -8.49 7.65 5.65
CA GLU A 70 -9.01 7.78 7.02
C GLU A 70 -8.62 6.61 7.92
N GLY A 71 -8.11 5.51 7.34
CA GLY A 71 -7.61 4.36 8.07
C GLY A 71 -6.31 4.66 8.80
N LEU A 72 -6.09 3.99 9.94
CA LEU A 72 -4.78 4.07 10.62
C LEU A 72 -3.70 3.51 9.69
N PRO A 73 -2.63 4.27 9.42
CA PRO A 73 -1.56 3.81 8.56
C PRO A 73 -0.95 2.52 9.11
N ARG A 74 -0.88 1.49 8.25
CA ARG A 74 -0.35 0.18 8.65
C ARG A 74 1.17 0.19 8.85
N TYR A 75 1.85 0.99 8.04
CA TYR A 75 3.29 1.07 8.02
C TYR A 75 3.74 2.36 8.70
N VAL A 76 3.85 2.30 10.02
CA VAL A 76 4.35 3.41 10.85
C VAL A 76 5.66 2.96 11.48
N PRO A 77 6.70 3.82 11.50
CA PRO A 77 7.93 3.50 12.19
C PRO A 77 7.65 3.05 13.63
N PRO A 78 8.10 1.86 14.04
CA PRO A 78 7.87 1.38 15.40
C PRO A 78 8.76 2.14 16.38
N ALA A 79 8.40 2.13 17.66
CA ALA A 79 9.21 2.75 18.73
C ALA A 79 10.57 2.04 18.91
N LYS A 80 10.68 0.78 18.51
CA LYS A 80 11.92 -0.02 18.57
C LYS A 80 11.98 -0.93 17.35
N GLY A 81 13.16 -1.04 16.77
CA GLY A 81 13.40 -1.85 15.60
C GLY A 81 13.04 -1.14 14.28
N LEU A 82 13.26 -1.81 13.18
CA LEU A 82 13.01 -1.30 11.83
C LEU A 82 11.90 -2.09 11.16
N MET A 83 10.82 -1.42 10.76
CA MET A 83 9.71 -2.07 10.07
C MET A 83 10.03 -2.28 8.59
N VAL A 84 9.78 -3.48 8.12
CA VAL A 84 9.94 -3.87 6.71
C VAL A 84 8.71 -3.46 5.92
N LEU A 85 8.89 -2.59 4.93
CA LEU A 85 7.85 -2.23 3.98
C LEU A 85 7.67 -3.34 2.93
N ASP A 86 8.78 -3.82 2.36
CA ASP A 86 8.78 -4.92 1.39
C ASP A 86 10.14 -5.61 1.34
N THR A 87 10.21 -6.73 0.63
CA THR A 87 11.46 -7.45 0.35
C THR A 87 11.71 -7.56 -1.14
N VAL A 88 12.96 -7.35 -1.56
CA VAL A 88 13.35 -7.49 -2.95
C VAL A 88 13.37 -8.97 -3.35
N VAL A 89 12.90 -9.26 -4.55
CA VAL A 89 12.83 -10.63 -5.09
C VAL A 89 14.22 -11.24 -5.17
N ASP A 90 14.32 -12.55 -4.88
CA ASP A 90 15.56 -13.36 -4.89
C ASP A 90 16.64 -12.94 -3.88
N THR A 91 16.32 -12.12 -2.91
CA THR A 91 17.26 -11.69 -1.87
C THR A 91 17.26 -12.62 -0.65
N PRO A 92 18.31 -12.53 0.19
CA PRO A 92 18.41 -13.29 1.44
C PRO A 92 17.22 -13.09 2.38
N ALA A 93 16.68 -11.86 2.47
CA ALA A 93 15.53 -11.56 3.29
C ALA A 93 14.29 -12.34 2.83
N GLN A 94 14.00 -12.32 1.53
CA GLN A 94 12.86 -13.05 0.98
C GLN A 94 13.02 -14.56 1.18
N LYS A 95 14.21 -15.10 0.91
CA LYS A 95 14.52 -16.55 1.09
C LYS A 95 14.42 -16.98 2.55
N ALA A 96 14.75 -16.11 3.51
CA ALA A 96 14.56 -16.34 4.93
C ALA A 96 13.09 -16.24 5.38
N GLY A 97 12.20 -15.78 4.50
CA GLY A 97 10.77 -15.63 4.78
C GLY A 97 10.46 -14.39 5.62
N ILE A 98 11.28 -13.33 5.51
CA ILE A 98 10.96 -11.99 6.02
C ILE A 98 9.86 -11.43 5.12
N LYS A 99 8.86 -10.77 5.71
CA LYS A 99 7.66 -10.27 5.02
C LYS A 99 7.43 -8.81 5.33
N SER A 100 6.63 -8.17 4.49
CA SER A 100 6.09 -6.84 4.73
C SER A 100 5.33 -6.79 6.06
N GLY A 101 5.62 -5.79 6.89
CA GLY A 101 5.09 -5.60 8.23
C GLY A 101 5.89 -6.26 9.35
N ASP A 102 6.94 -7.03 9.06
CA ASP A 102 7.87 -7.52 10.08
C ASP A 102 8.69 -6.37 10.65
N ILE A 103 8.99 -6.42 11.95
CA ILE A 103 9.90 -5.47 12.59
C ILE A 103 11.20 -6.20 12.89
N LEU A 104 12.31 -5.72 12.35
CA LEU A 104 13.64 -6.23 12.61
C LEU A 104 14.11 -5.71 13.98
N LEU A 105 14.35 -6.60 14.91
CA LEU A 105 14.74 -6.25 16.29
C LEU A 105 16.23 -6.45 16.55
N LYS A 106 16.77 -7.60 16.12
CA LYS A 106 18.18 -7.95 16.37
C LYS A 106 18.77 -8.72 15.21
N LEU A 107 20.06 -8.51 15.00
CA LEU A 107 20.93 -9.35 14.19
C LEU A 107 21.94 -10.02 15.12
N HIS A 108 21.86 -11.34 15.31
CA HIS A 108 22.51 -12.02 16.40
C HIS A 108 22.17 -11.37 17.75
N ASN A 109 23.20 -10.85 18.45
CA ASN A 109 23.08 -10.18 19.75
C ASN A 109 23.01 -8.65 19.64
N LEU A 110 23.11 -8.08 18.41
CA LEU A 110 23.08 -6.64 18.17
C LEU A 110 21.65 -6.18 18.00
N THR A 111 21.22 -5.24 18.83
CA THR A 111 19.92 -4.57 18.67
C THR A 111 19.98 -3.61 17.50
N ILE A 112 18.89 -3.54 16.72
CA ILE A 112 18.79 -2.73 15.52
C ILE A 112 17.59 -1.79 15.70
N ASP A 113 17.88 -0.50 15.90
CA ASP A 113 16.87 0.54 16.02
C ASP A 113 16.99 1.59 14.91
N THR A 114 18.16 1.65 14.20
CA THR A 114 18.38 2.60 13.10
C THR A 114 18.91 1.90 11.85
N LYS A 115 18.77 2.56 10.70
CA LYS A 115 19.29 2.04 9.42
C LYS A 115 20.78 1.88 9.39
N GLU A 116 21.49 2.80 10.06
CA GLU A 116 22.94 2.77 10.18
C GLU A 116 23.39 1.54 10.97
N GLN A 117 22.73 1.26 12.11
CA GLN A 117 23.00 0.07 12.91
C GLN A 117 22.74 -1.21 12.11
N LEU A 118 21.66 -1.25 11.32
CA LEU A 118 21.40 -2.38 10.44
C LEU A 118 22.51 -2.55 9.39
N ALA A 119 22.92 -1.46 8.75
CA ALA A 119 23.98 -1.48 7.74
C ALA A 119 25.31 -1.97 8.33
N GLU A 120 25.69 -1.46 9.49
CA GLU A 120 26.89 -1.87 10.23
C GLU A 120 26.82 -3.35 10.64
N ALA A 121 25.68 -3.77 11.21
CA ALA A 121 25.46 -5.16 11.60
C ALA A 121 25.56 -6.13 10.40
N ILE A 122 25.03 -5.74 9.24
CA ILE A 122 25.12 -6.52 8.00
C ILE A 122 26.56 -6.58 7.49
N TYR A 123 27.31 -5.48 7.59
CA TYR A 123 28.71 -5.43 7.13
C TYR A 123 29.58 -6.43 7.88
N PHE A 124 29.42 -6.55 9.20
CA PHE A 124 30.17 -7.48 10.05
C PHE A 124 29.51 -8.86 10.16
N ALA A 125 28.33 -9.07 9.60
CA ALA A 125 27.62 -10.33 9.72
C ALA A 125 28.38 -11.48 9.02
N PRO A 126 28.36 -12.68 9.62
CA PRO A 126 28.85 -13.88 8.98
C PRO A 126 27.95 -14.28 7.80
N PRO A 127 28.41 -15.20 6.92
CA PRO A 127 27.61 -15.66 5.78
C PRO A 127 26.26 -16.24 6.14
N VAL A 128 26.10 -16.74 7.35
CA VAL A 128 24.84 -17.24 7.91
C VAL A 128 24.66 -16.66 9.30
N PHE A 129 23.52 -16.02 9.52
CA PHE A 129 23.20 -15.37 10.80
C PHE A 129 21.73 -15.54 11.16
N ILE A 130 21.42 -15.27 12.43
CA ILE A 130 20.06 -15.29 12.96
C ILE A 130 19.59 -13.84 13.07
N MET A 131 18.39 -13.59 12.57
CA MET A 131 17.69 -12.31 12.71
C MET A 131 16.44 -12.52 13.56
N GLU A 132 16.32 -11.77 14.66
CA GLU A 132 15.11 -11.72 15.47
C GLU A 132 14.17 -10.69 14.89
N ILE A 133 12.97 -11.12 14.55
CA ILE A 133 11.89 -10.26 14.01
C ILE A 133 10.66 -10.33 14.90
N LEU A 134 9.88 -9.26 14.91
CA LEU A 134 8.54 -9.25 15.50
C LEU A 134 7.51 -9.31 14.37
N ARG A 135 6.64 -10.32 14.40
CA ARG A 135 5.52 -10.53 13.48
C ARG A 135 4.27 -10.85 14.28
N ASP A 136 3.19 -10.09 14.09
CA ASP A 136 1.92 -10.28 14.79
C ASP A 136 2.11 -10.42 16.33
N ASP A 137 2.91 -9.50 16.92
CA ASP A 137 3.31 -9.45 18.33
C ASP A 137 4.08 -10.68 18.85
N ARG A 138 4.58 -11.52 17.93
CA ARG A 138 5.40 -12.69 18.28
C ARG A 138 6.83 -12.50 17.80
N ARG A 139 7.78 -12.76 18.67
CA ARG A 139 9.20 -12.79 18.30
C ARG A 139 9.50 -14.09 17.59
N ILE A 140 10.10 -14.00 16.43
CA ILE A 140 10.45 -15.12 15.57
C ILE A 140 11.91 -14.97 15.15
N GLU A 141 12.67 -16.04 15.24
CA GLU A 141 14.03 -16.09 14.72
C GLU A 141 14.01 -16.59 13.27
N LYS A 142 14.75 -15.88 12.42
CA LYS A 142 14.93 -16.23 11.00
C LYS A 142 16.40 -16.45 10.72
N LYS A 143 16.72 -17.62 10.18
CA LYS A 143 18.05 -17.92 9.68
C LYS A 143 18.21 -17.31 8.29
N VAL A 144 19.10 -16.33 8.18
CA VAL A 144 19.40 -15.62 6.94
C VAL A 144 20.74 -16.11 6.42
N LYS A 145 20.83 -16.39 5.10
CA LYS A 145 22.07 -16.79 4.44
C LYS A 145 22.35 -15.81 3.30
N PHE A 146 23.51 -15.16 3.33
CA PHE A 146 23.97 -14.33 2.22
C PHE A 146 24.30 -15.18 0.99
N THR A 147 24.02 -14.65 -0.19
CA THR A 147 24.48 -15.22 -1.46
C THR A 147 25.93 -14.79 -1.70
N GLN A 148 26.74 -15.64 -2.32
CA GLN A 148 28.22 -15.59 -2.33
C GLN A 148 28.87 -14.28 -2.80
N ASN A 149 28.15 -13.34 -3.43
CA ASN A 149 28.77 -12.14 -4.02
C ASN A 149 28.31 -10.79 -3.48
N HIS A 150 27.23 -10.74 -2.68
CA HIS A 150 26.75 -9.45 -2.16
C HIS A 150 26.19 -9.61 -0.75
N LYS A 151 26.75 -8.86 0.21
CA LYS A 151 26.20 -8.72 1.56
C LYS A 151 25.02 -7.72 1.55
N MET A 152 24.01 -8.01 0.73
CA MET A 152 22.75 -7.24 0.75
C MET A 152 21.63 -8.09 1.33
N LEU A 153 20.96 -7.57 2.34
CA LEU A 153 19.80 -8.23 2.94
C LEU A 153 18.59 -8.21 2.00
N GLY A 154 18.40 -7.10 1.29
CA GLY A 154 17.29 -6.93 0.34
C GLY A 154 15.96 -6.64 1.00
N VAL A 155 15.96 -5.82 2.05
CA VAL A 155 14.75 -5.26 2.67
C VAL A 155 14.56 -3.82 2.26
N ILE A 156 13.32 -3.42 2.05
CA ILE A 156 12.88 -2.04 1.91
C ILE A 156 12.25 -1.68 3.25
N LEU A 157 12.81 -0.68 3.92
CA LEU A 157 12.35 -0.24 5.24
C LEU A 157 11.30 0.86 5.11
N VAL A 158 10.43 0.94 6.11
CA VAL A 158 9.49 2.07 6.24
C VAL A 158 10.31 3.35 6.44
N PRO A 159 10.03 4.45 5.71
CA PRO A 159 10.72 5.72 5.88
C PRO A 159 10.55 6.26 7.29
N GLU A 160 11.63 6.79 7.86
CA GLU A 160 11.57 7.53 9.11
C GLU A 160 11.03 8.95 8.84
N GLY A 161 10.26 9.52 9.76
CA GLY A 161 9.51 10.77 9.56
C GLY A 161 10.32 12.03 9.21
N ASN A 162 11.65 11.96 9.26
CA ASN A 162 12.59 13.01 8.87
C ASN A 162 13.23 12.78 7.47
N GLU A 163 12.85 11.72 6.76
CA GLU A 163 13.32 11.49 5.39
C GLU A 163 12.52 12.36 4.40
N LEU A 164 13.25 13.12 3.56
CA LEU A 164 12.68 14.07 2.59
C LEU A 164 11.90 13.41 1.41
N TYR A 165 11.83 12.11 1.35
CA TYR A 165 11.16 11.34 0.29
C TYR A 165 9.90 10.63 0.79
N TYR A 166 8.90 11.41 1.22
CA TYR A 166 7.54 10.89 1.35
C TYR A 166 6.69 11.45 0.22
N VAL A 167 5.86 10.61 -0.34
CA VAL A 167 4.82 11.07 -1.26
C VAL A 167 3.79 11.81 -0.42
N GLN A 168 3.80 13.14 -0.46
CA GLN A 168 2.65 13.91 -0.02
C GLN A 168 1.50 13.52 -0.95
N LEU A 169 0.56 12.77 -0.41
CA LEU A 169 -0.75 12.63 -1.04
C LEU A 169 -1.35 14.03 -0.99
N ALA A 170 -1.29 14.75 -2.12
CA ALA A 170 -2.00 16.01 -2.24
C ALA A 170 -3.44 15.74 -1.85
N GLU A 171 -3.93 16.45 -0.84
CA GLU A 171 -5.36 16.59 -0.65
C GLU A 171 -5.88 17.30 -1.91
N ASP A 172 -6.26 16.52 -2.92
CA ASP A 172 -7.09 17.02 -4.00
C ASP A 172 -8.45 17.38 -3.40
N LYS A 173 -8.45 18.53 -2.73
CA LYS A 173 -9.71 19.22 -2.43
C LYS A 173 -10.42 19.34 -3.76
N PHE A 174 -11.54 18.70 -3.83
CA PHE A 174 -12.47 18.60 -4.95
C PHE A 174 -12.56 19.96 -5.69
N TRP A 175 -11.61 20.23 -6.56
CA TRP A 175 -11.45 21.47 -7.31
C TRP A 175 -12.71 21.85 -8.10
N LEU A 176 -13.42 20.86 -8.62
CA LEU A 176 -14.70 21.06 -9.31
C LEU A 176 -15.80 21.56 -8.38
N TRP A 177 -15.84 21.13 -7.11
CA TRP A 177 -16.85 21.55 -6.16
C TRP A 177 -16.62 22.99 -5.66
N GLU A 178 -15.38 23.38 -5.47
CA GLU A 178 -15.05 24.78 -5.14
C GLU A 178 -15.34 25.72 -6.31
N LYS A 179 -15.05 25.27 -7.53
CA LYS A 179 -15.36 26.04 -8.74
C LYS A 179 -16.86 26.17 -8.99
N ALA A 180 -17.64 25.14 -8.71
CA ALA A 180 -19.10 25.17 -8.78
C ALA A 180 -19.71 26.11 -7.73
N LYS A 181 -19.20 26.13 -6.49
CA LYS A 181 -19.63 27.10 -5.45
C LYS A 181 -19.28 28.54 -5.83
N GLY A 182 -18.16 28.78 -6.49
CA GLY A 182 -17.77 30.11 -6.95
C GLY A 182 -18.66 30.69 -8.07
N ILE A 183 -19.33 29.82 -8.83
CA ILE A 183 -20.25 30.22 -9.91
C ILE A 183 -21.65 30.54 -9.36
N TRP A 184 -22.09 29.89 -8.27
CA TRP A 184 -23.44 30.09 -7.68
C TRP A 184 -23.48 31.14 -6.56
N GLY A 185 -22.31 31.63 -6.10
CA GLY A 185 -22.22 32.66 -5.05
C GLY A 185 -22.15 34.12 -5.55
N LYS A 186 -22.36 34.36 -6.85
CA LYS A 186 -22.48 35.71 -7.42
C LYS A 186 -23.90 35.89 -7.96
N LYS A 187 -24.84 36.13 -7.07
CA LYS A 187 -26.06 36.87 -7.30
C LYS A 187 -26.38 37.71 -6.08
#